data_c8813369b95d4721232dadc5369d7e67
#
_entry.id   c8813369b95d4721232dadc5369d7e67
#
_cell.length_a   1.000
_cell.length_b   1.000
_cell.length_c   1.000
_cell.angle_alpha   90.00
_cell.angle_beta   90.00
_cell.angle_gamma   90.00
#
_symmetry.space_group_name_H-M   'P 1'
#
loop_
_entity.id
_entity.type
_entity.pdbx_description
1 polymer ?
#
loop_
_entity_poly.entity_id
_entity_poly.type
_entity_poly.pdbx_seq_one_letter_code
_entity_poly.pdbx_strand_id
1 'polypeptide(L)'
;MKQFIKLIQSGEQNITMNLDKEYKLAKIAAKEAGNFLISEKENISATIFSKDKDIKLQADIQTEALIKSILEKDSSFPILGEESGASIKELGETYWVVDPLDGTANFARNIPISCVSIALIDNNQPVLGVIYDFNHDDMYSGSKYHKAEMNGLEIKVSQVQEKSLATIVTGLPAKTDFSDTAMQKMINDFQSWKKVRMI
;
A
#
# COMPACT_ATOMS: atom_id res chain seq x y z
N MET A 1 19.48 -40.14 -5.99
CA MET A 1 20.49 -39.51 -5.10
C MET A 1 21.59 -38.75 -5.85
N LYS A 2 22.16 -39.23 -6.98
CA LYS A 2 23.19 -38.49 -7.77
C LYS A 2 22.68 -37.24 -8.53
N GLN A 3 21.39 -37.13 -8.84
CA GLN A 3 20.80 -35.94 -9.47
C GLN A 3 20.53 -34.80 -8.46
N PHE A 4 20.32 -35.14 -7.20
CA PHE A 4 20.09 -34.13 -6.13
C PHE A 4 21.41 -33.44 -5.72
N ILE A 5 22.53 -34.12 -5.83
CA ILE A 5 23.86 -33.56 -5.51
C ILE A 5 24.39 -32.64 -6.62
N LYS A 6 23.92 -32.82 -7.88
CA LYS A 6 24.28 -31.93 -8.99
C LYS A 6 23.56 -30.58 -8.95
N LEU A 7 22.37 -30.50 -8.29
CA LEU A 7 21.65 -29.24 -8.07
C LEU A 7 22.26 -28.36 -6.96
N ILE A 8 22.99 -28.97 -6.03
CA ILE A 8 23.68 -28.24 -4.95
C ILE A 8 25.07 -27.72 -5.40
N GLN A 9 25.61 -28.24 -6.52
CA GLN A 9 26.91 -27.82 -7.08
C GLN A 9 26.82 -26.84 -8.27
N SER A 10 25.65 -26.65 -8.86
CA SER A 10 25.39 -25.48 -9.70
C SER A 10 25.13 -24.32 -8.74
N GLY A 11 26.17 -23.51 -8.51
CA GLY A 11 26.10 -22.35 -7.65
C GLY A 11 24.84 -21.55 -7.98
N GLU A 12 23.83 -21.65 -7.14
CA GLU A 12 22.85 -20.60 -7.01
C GLU A 12 23.67 -19.34 -6.72
N GLN A 13 24.01 -18.61 -7.76
CA GLN A 13 24.17 -17.18 -7.58
C GLN A 13 22.82 -16.72 -7.04
N ASN A 14 22.69 -16.71 -5.71
CA ASN A 14 21.77 -15.80 -5.03
C ASN A 14 22.18 -14.43 -5.56
N ILE A 15 21.55 -14.00 -6.66
CA ILE A 15 21.51 -12.61 -7.04
C ILE A 15 20.75 -11.98 -5.88
N THR A 16 21.54 -11.52 -4.91
CA THR A 16 20.99 -10.73 -3.80
C THR A 16 20.38 -9.56 -4.49
N MET A 17 19.03 -9.57 -4.62
CA MET A 17 18.30 -8.49 -5.25
C MET A 17 18.71 -7.22 -4.52
N ASN A 18 19.42 -6.32 -5.20
CA ASN A 18 19.77 -5.04 -4.63
C ASN A 18 18.50 -4.18 -4.64
N LEU A 19 17.76 -4.20 -3.52
CA LEU A 19 16.51 -3.48 -3.39
C LEU A 19 16.70 -1.95 -3.25
N ASP A 20 17.93 -1.44 -3.17
CA ASP A 20 18.19 -0.01 -2.98
C ASP A 20 17.64 0.85 -4.11
N LYS A 21 17.76 0.34 -5.34
CA LYS A 21 17.24 1.01 -6.53
C LYS A 21 15.71 1.02 -6.52
N GLU A 22 15.10 -0.14 -6.33
CA GLU A 22 13.65 -0.31 -6.27
C GLU A 22 13.05 0.46 -5.10
N TYR A 23 13.73 0.48 -3.95
CA TYR A 23 13.30 1.25 -2.77
C TYR A 23 13.25 2.75 -3.03
N LYS A 24 14.28 3.31 -3.67
CA LYS A 24 14.30 4.72 -4.07
C LYS A 24 13.24 5.03 -5.13
N LEU A 25 13.10 4.13 -6.11
CA LEU A 25 12.15 4.27 -7.21
C LEU A 25 10.71 4.29 -6.70
N ALA A 26 10.35 3.39 -5.78
CA ALA A 26 9.03 3.36 -5.17
C ALA A 26 8.71 4.64 -4.38
N LYS A 27 9.70 5.17 -3.63
CA LYS A 27 9.54 6.45 -2.91
C LYS A 27 9.30 7.63 -3.85
N ILE A 28 10.03 7.69 -4.97
CA ILE A 28 9.83 8.71 -6.00
C ILE A 28 8.43 8.56 -6.60
N ALA A 29 8.06 7.35 -7.02
CA ALA A 29 6.76 7.10 -7.64
C ALA A 29 5.59 7.47 -6.71
N ALA A 30 5.67 7.09 -5.42
CA ALA A 30 4.65 7.43 -4.44
C ALA A 30 4.55 8.94 -4.19
N LYS A 31 5.69 9.65 -4.13
CA LYS A 31 5.72 11.10 -3.93
C LYS A 31 5.12 11.85 -5.11
N GLU A 32 5.50 11.50 -6.34
CA GLU A 32 4.96 12.11 -7.56
C GLU A 32 3.46 11.85 -7.71
N ALA A 33 3.01 10.63 -7.40
CA ALA A 33 1.59 10.27 -7.39
C ALA A 33 0.79 11.11 -6.38
N GLY A 34 1.28 11.25 -5.15
CA GLY A 34 0.62 12.07 -4.14
C GLY A 34 0.60 13.56 -4.50
N ASN A 35 1.67 14.09 -5.08
CA ASN A 35 1.73 15.47 -5.60
C ASN A 35 0.68 15.68 -6.70
N PHE A 36 0.55 14.73 -7.61
CA PHE A 36 -0.48 14.76 -8.65
C PHE A 36 -1.89 14.78 -8.05
N LEU A 37 -2.18 13.89 -7.10
CA LEU A 37 -3.48 13.84 -6.41
C LEU A 37 -3.82 15.15 -5.70
N ILE A 38 -2.84 15.78 -5.03
CA ILE A 38 -3.03 17.08 -4.39
C ILE A 38 -3.37 18.15 -5.42
N SER A 39 -2.64 18.21 -6.55
CA SER A 39 -2.85 19.20 -7.60
C SER A 39 -4.22 19.07 -8.28
N GLU A 40 -4.72 17.86 -8.43
CA GLU A 40 -6.00 17.55 -9.06
C GLU A 40 -7.20 17.56 -8.08
N LYS A 41 -6.93 17.73 -6.79
CA LYS A 41 -7.95 17.60 -5.73
C LYS A 41 -9.17 18.51 -5.93
N GLU A 42 -8.96 19.74 -6.36
CA GLU A 42 -10.05 20.69 -6.63
C GLU A 42 -10.88 20.27 -7.83
N ASN A 43 -10.23 19.83 -8.91
CA ASN A 43 -10.89 19.35 -10.12
C ASN A 43 -11.71 18.08 -9.84
N ILE A 44 -11.14 17.15 -9.08
CA ILE A 44 -11.78 15.90 -8.68
C ILE A 44 -12.96 16.19 -7.75
N SER A 45 -12.78 17.02 -6.71
CA SER A 45 -13.84 17.37 -5.74
C SER A 45 -15.00 18.10 -6.40
N ALA A 46 -14.77 19.04 -7.31
CA ALA A 46 -15.82 19.76 -8.01
C ALA A 46 -16.73 18.83 -8.84
N THR A 47 -16.21 17.71 -9.28
CA THR A 47 -16.92 16.80 -10.18
C THR A 47 -17.59 15.62 -9.44
N ILE A 48 -17.15 15.28 -8.23
CA ILE A 48 -17.81 14.26 -7.37
C ILE A 48 -19.21 14.68 -6.96
N PHE A 49 -19.49 15.98 -6.85
CA PHE A 49 -20.84 16.50 -6.62
C PHE A 49 -21.76 16.40 -7.87
N SER A 50 -21.20 16.21 -9.05
CA SER A 50 -21.94 15.82 -10.24
C SER A 50 -21.98 14.28 -10.26
N LYS A 51 -23.15 13.69 -10.36
CA LYS A 51 -23.57 12.28 -10.29
C LYS A 51 -22.69 11.19 -10.93
N ASP A 52 -21.43 11.46 -11.27
CA ASP A 52 -20.59 10.57 -12.07
C ASP A 52 -19.60 9.79 -11.22
N LYS A 53 -19.83 8.46 -11.10
CA LYS A 53 -18.85 7.47 -10.64
C LYS A 53 -17.57 7.50 -11.48
N ASP A 54 -17.64 8.04 -12.70
CA ASP A 54 -16.59 7.98 -13.71
C ASP A 54 -15.34 8.83 -13.37
N ILE A 55 -15.49 9.86 -12.54
CA ILE A 55 -14.38 10.79 -12.25
C ILE A 55 -13.48 10.28 -11.11
N LYS A 56 -14.09 9.60 -10.14
CA LYS A 56 -13.33 8.89 -9.11
C LYS A 56 -12.37 7.89 -9.78
N LEU A 57 -12.87 7.10 -10.70
CA LEU A 57 -12.12 6.15 -11.50
C LEU A 57 -11.04 6.83 -12.36
N GLN A 58 -11.25 8.05 -12.83
CA GLN A 58 -10.30 8.75 -13.69
C GLN A 58 -9.06 9.23 -12.95
N ALA A 59 -9.19 9.72 -11.71
CA ALA A 59 -8.05 10.09 -10.87
C ALA A 59 -7.19 8.86 -10.54
N ASP A 60 -7.84 7.77 -10.14
CA ASP A 60 -7.17 6.52 -9.81
C ASP A 60 -6.40 5.99 -11.04
N ILE A 61 -7.04 5.94 -12.22
CA ILE A 61 -6.42 5.49 -13.48
C ILE A 61 -5.23 6.38 -13.87
N GLN A 62 -5.38 7.71 -13.79
CA GLN A 62 -4.30 8.64 -14.17
C GLN A 62 -3.12 8.54 -13.20
N THR A 63 -3.39 8.41 -11.90
CA THR A 63 -2.36 8.23 -10.88
C THR A 63 -1.66 6.89 -11.05
N GLU A 64 -2.39 5.81 -11.33
CA GLU A 64 -1.79 4.51 -11.62
C GLU A 64 -0.91 4.56 -12.86
N ALA A 65 -1.36 5.21 -13.92
CA ALA A 65 -0.57 5.37 -15.15
C ALA A 65 0.73 6.15 -14.90
N LEU A 66 0.68 7.19 -14.04
CA LEU A 66 1.87 7.95 -13.63
C LEU A 66 2.85 7.06 -12.87
N ILE A 67 2.38 6.32 -11.85
CA ILE A 67 3.22 5.39 -11.08
C ILE A 67 3.86 4.36 -12.01
N LYS A 68 3.09 3.75 -12.89
CA LYS A 68 3.58 2.78 -13.88
C LYS A 68 4.68 3.38 -14.75
N SER A 69 4.48 4.58 -15.30
CA SER A 69 5.47 5.23 -16.15
C SER A 69 6.79 5.47 -15.43
N ILE A 70 6.76 5.74 -14.12
CA ILE A 70 7.96 5.94 -13.31
C ILE A 70 8.64 4.60 -13.02
N LEU A 71 7.87 3.58 -12.61
CA LEU A 71 8.41 2.26 -12.28
C LEU A 71 9.01 1.57 -13.51
N GLU A 72 8.31 1.55 -14.64
CA GLU A 72 8.72 0.90 -15.90
C GLU A 72 9.98 1.52 -16.52
N LYS A 73 10.27 2.79 -16.23
CA LYS A 73 11.45 3.47 -16.75
C LYS A 73 12.74 2.85 -16.21
N ASP A 74 12.74 2.44 -14.96
CA ASP A 74 13.93 2.02 -14.23
C ASP A 74 13.83 0.63 -13.61
N SER A 75 12.67 -0.04 -13.65
CA SER A 75 12.46 -1.40 -13.17
C SER A 75 11.97 -2.31 -14.30
N SER A 76 12.43 -3.54 -14.29
CA SER A 76 12.00 -4.59 -15.25
C SER A 76 10.89 -5.47 -14.68
N PHE A 77 10.50 -5.29 -13.42
CA PHE A 77 9.47 -6.10 -12.79
C PHE A 77 8.08 -5.70 -13.29
N PRO A 78 7.21 -6.69 -13.60
CA PRO A 78 5.84 -6.41 -13.99
C PRO A 78 5.06 -5.74 -12.85
N ILE A 79 3.94 -5.12 -13.20
CA ILE A 79 3.12 -4.34 -12.26
C ILE A 79 1.72 -4.95 -12.21
N LEU A 80 1.23 -5.17 -10.99
CA LEU A 80 -0.16 -5.43 -10.67
C LEU A 80 -0.76 -4.15 -10.09
N GLY A 81 -1.58 -3.46 -10.89
CA GLY A 81 -2.31 -2.28 -10.46
C GLY A 81 -3.72 -2.62 -10.02
N GLU A 82 -4.30 -1.81 -9.14
CA GLU A 82 -5.68 -1.97 -8.69
C GLU A 82 -6.67 -1.77 -9.84
N GLU A 83 -6.46 -0.73 -10.66
CA GLU A 83 -7.39 -0.31 -11.71
C GLU A 83 -7.21 -1.09 -13.01
N SER A 84 -5.97 -1.30 -13.41
CA SER A 84 -5.66 -1.93 -14.71
C SER A 84 -5.38 -3.42 -14.63
N GLY A 85 -5.24 -3.97 -13.41
CA GLY A 85 -4.82 -5.36 -13.20
C GLY A 85 -3.35 -5.60 -13.56
N ALA A 86 -3.03 -6.83 -13.95
CA ALA A 86 -1.66 -7.22 -14.28
C ALA A 86 -1.20 -6.61 -15.61
N SER A 87 0.01 -6.03 -15.62
CA SER A 87 0.63 -5.45 -16.83
C SER A 87 1.01 -6.49 -17.88
N ILE A 88 1.16 -7.75 -17.45
CA ILE A 88 1.46 -8.89 -18.31
C ILE A 88 0.63 -10.11 -17.88
N LYS A 89 0.52 -11.12 -18.77
CA LYS A 89 -0.32 -12.29 -18.54
C LYS A 89 0.08 -13.13 -17.32
N GLU A 90 1.38 -13.23 -17.02
CA GLU A 90 1.93 -13.97 -15.88
C GLU A 90 2.97 -13.09 -15.18
N LEU A 91 2.67 -12.66 -13.95
CA LEU A 91 3.51 -11.72 -13.19
C LEU A 91 4.87 -12.30 -12.78
N GLY A 92 5.02 -13.65 -12.77
CA GLY A 92 6.22 -14.30 -12.26
C GLY A 92 6.33 -14.23 -10.74
N GLU A 93 7.55 -14.45 -10.23
CA GLU A 93 7.81 -14.51 -8.78
C GLU A 93 7.99 -13.12 -8.17
N THR A 94 8.51 -12.15 -8.96
CA THR A 94 8.79 -10.78 -8.50
C THR A 94 7.98 -9.78 -9.31
N TYR A 95 7.17 -8.96 -8.63
CA TYR A 95 6.32 -7.96 -9.26
C TYR A 95 5.94 -6.83 -8.29
N TRP A 96 5.64 -5.67 -8.86
CA TRP A 96 5.07 -4.54 -8.13
C TRP A 96 3.58 -4.74 -7.89
N VAL A 97 3.10 -4.30 -6.72
CA VAL A 97 1.68 -4.10 -6.42
C VAL A 97 1.47 -2.63 -6.14
N VAL A 98 0.51 -2.04 -6.83
CA VAL A 98 0.22 -0.60 -6.79
C VAL A 98 -1.24 -0.36 -6.49
N ASP A 99 -1.51 0.38 -5.41
CA ASP A 99 -2.77 1.04 -5.15
C ASP A 99 -2.52 2.56 -5.26
N PRO A 100 -3.03 3.20 -6.32
CA PRO A 100 -2.75 4.60 -6.62
C PRO A 100 -3.40 5.56 -5.62
N LEU A 101 -4.52 5.17 -5.01
CA LEU A 101 -5.28 6.01 -4.07
C LEU A 101 -6.10 5.15 -3.09
N ASP A 102 -5.44 4.53 -2.11
CA ASP A 102 -6.15 3.92 -0.99
C ASP A 102 -6.95 4.97 -0.22
N GLY A 103 -8.21 4.66 0.04
CA GLY A 103 -9.14 5.59 0.67
C GLY A 103 -9.79 6.58 -0.31
N THR A 104 -10.04 6.19 -1.56
CA THR A 104 -10.68 7.02 -2.60
C THR A 104 -11.98 7.66 -2.13
N ALA A 105 -12.79 6.95 -1.34
CA ALA A 105 -14.04 7.51 -0.78
C ALA A 105 -13.78 8.64 0.24
N ASN A 106 -12.68 8.57 0.97
CA ASN A 106 -12.25 9.61 1.91
C ASN A 106 -11.70 10.82 1.15
N PHE A 107 -10.81 10.56 0.19
CA PHE A 107 -10.25 11.59 -0.68
C PHE A 107 -11.35 12.42 -1.34
N ALA A 108 -12.34 11.75 -1.94
CA ALA A 108 -13.50 12.35 -2.56
C ALA A 108 -14.32 13.27 -1.64
N ARG A 109 -14.28 13.04 -0.33
CA ARG A 109 -15.01 13.80 0.69
C ARG A 109 -14.14 14.76 1.49
N ASN A 110 -12.90 14.97 1.08
CA ASN A 110 -11.92 15.77 1.81
C ASN A 110 -11.64 15.26 3.24
N ILE A 111 -11.84 13.97 3.50
CA ILE A 111 -11.41 13.32 4.73
C ILE A 111 -9.93 12.99 4.57
N PRO A 112 -9.01 13.53 5.41
CA PRO A 112 -7.57 13.41 5.20
C PRO A 112 -7.03 12.03 5.64
N ILE A 113 -7.66 10.95 5.18
CA ILE A 113 -7.31 9.55 5.44
C ILE A 113 -7.29 8.85 4.09
N SER A 114 -6.23 9.08 3.35
CA SER A 114 -5.97 8.46 2.05
C SER A 114 -4.47 8.48 1.76
N CYS A 115 -3.98 7.52 1.03
CA CYS A 115 -2.56 7.39 0.73
C CYS A 115 -2.31 6.75 -0.64
N VAL A 116 -1.07 6.84 -1.11
CA VAL A 116 -0.53 6.02 -2.20
C VAL A 116 0.18 4.82 -1.58
N SER A 117 -0.06 3.62 -2.09
CA SER A 117 0.58 2.39 -1.60
C SER A 117 1.29 1.65 -2.73
N ILE A 118 2.59 1.39 -2.55
CA ILE A 118 3.42 0.66 -3.53
C ILE A 118 4.22 -0.39 -2.79
N ALA A 119 4.16 -1.65 -3.27
CA ALA A 119 4.93 -2.75 -2.73
C ALA A 119 5.63 -3.54 -3.82
N LEU A 120 6.79 -4.12 -3.50
CA LEU A 120 7.44 -5.15 -4.31
C LEU A 120 7.23 -6.49 -3.61
N ILE A 121 6.69 -7.43 -4.36
CA ILE A 121 6.48 -8.82 -3.92
C ILE A 121 7.57 -9.68 -4.56
N ASP A 122 8.12 -10.60 -3.80
CA ASP A 122 9.03 -11.64 -4.27
C ASP A 122 8.66 -12.97 -3.61
N ASN A 123 8.45 -14.02 -4.43
CA ASN A 123 8.01 -15.32 -3.94
C ASN A 123 6.80 -15.25 -2.99
N ASN A 124 5.77 -14.49 -3.37
CA ASN A 124 4.54 -14.22 -2.59
C ASN A 124 4.79 -13.57 -1.21
N GLN A 125 5.94 -12.94 -1.00
CA GLN A 125 6.25 -12.19 0.22
C GLN A 125 6.53 -10.72 -0.11
N PRO A 126 6.00 -9.77 0.65
CA PRO A 126 6.39 -8.38 0.49
C PRO A 126 7.86 -8.20 0.92
N VAL A 127 8.69 -7.72 0.01
CA VAL A 127 10.12 -7.47 0.28
C VAL A 127 10.45 -5.99 0.40
N LEU A 128 9.53 -5.13 -0.04
CA LEU A 128 9.62 -3.68 0.03
C LEU A 128 8.20 -3.10 0.08
N GLY A 129 8.01 -2.04 0.85
CA GLY A 129 6.75 -1.30 0.88
C GLY A 129 6.97 0.19 1.11
N VAL A 130 6.17 0.99 0.44
CA VAL A 130 6.10 2.44 0.59
C VAL A 130 4.63 2.83 0.69
N ILE A 131 4.30 3.63 1.70
CA ILE A 131 2.99 4.26 1.86
C ILE A 131 3.24 5.76 2.00
N TYR A 132 2.64 6.55 1.13
CA TYR A 132 2.73 7.99 1.20
C TYR A 132 1.39 8.63 1.52
N ASP A 133 1.26 9.08 2.78
CA ASP A 133 0.15 9.95 3.21
C ASP A 133 0.43 11.37 2.70
N PHE A 134 -0.10 11.65 1.52
CA PHE A 134 0.08 12.95 0.87
C PHE A 134 -0.69 14.08 1.55
N ASN A 135 -1.66 13.78 2.44
CA ASN A 135 -2.38 14.82 3.18
C ASN A 135 -1.51 15.46 4.28
N HIS A 136 -0.57 14.67 4.86
CA HIS A 136 0.31 15.10 5.93
C HIS A 136 1.78 15.23 5.49
N ASP A 137 2.08 14.89 4.25
CA ASP A 137 3.44 14.77 3.71
C ASP A 137 4.29 13.74 4.45
N ASP A 138 3.66 12.63 4.86
CA ASP A 138 4.31 11.56 5.60
C ASP A 138 4.58 10.33 4.71
N MET A 139 5.86 10.03 4.50
CA MET A 139 6.33 8.89 3.74
C MET A 139 6.77 7.76 4.67
N TYR A 140 5.97 6.72 4.76
CA TYR A 140 6.31 5.48 5.45
C TYR A 140 6.96 4.51 4.47
N SER A 141 8.08 3.93 4.85
CA SER A 141 8.77 2.98 3.97
C SER A 141 9.61 1.98 4.75
N GLY A 142 9.84 0.84 4.13
CA GLY A 142 10.66 -0.23 4.70
C GLY A 142 10.92 -1.33 3.68
N SER A 143 11.90 -2.18 3.96
CA SER A 143 12.17 -3.37 3.15
C SER A 143 12.77 -4.49 3.98
N LYS A 144 12.97 -5.65 3.36
CA LYS A 144 13.70 -6.76 3.98
C LYS A 144 15.10 -6.35 4.47
N TYR A 145 15.70 -5.30 3.88
CA TYR A 145 17.07 -4.85 4.20
C TYR A 145 17.11 -3.45 4.82
N HIS A 146 16.02 -2.70 4.76
CA HIS A 146 15.90 -1.38 5.38
C HIS A 146 14.91 -1.45 6.53
N LYS A 147 15.25 -0.81 7.63
CA LYS A 147 14.33 -0.64 8.76
C LYS A 147 13.11 0.16 8.35
N ALA A 148 12.01 -0.02 9.08
CA ALA A 148 10.84 0.83 8.89
C ALA A 148 11.18 2.28 9.26
N GLU A 149 10.80 3.21 8.41
CA GLU A 149 11.04 4.64 8.59
C GLU A 149 9.81 5.48 8.23
N MET A 150 9.71 6.64 8.82
CA MET A 150 8.80 7.71 8.44
C MET A 150 9.64 8.96 8.13
N ASN A 151 9.55 9.48 6.92
CA ASN A 151 10.34 10.63 6.46
C ASN A 151 11.86 10.47 6.69
N GLY A 152 12.39 9.25 6.54
CA GLY A 152 13.81 8.94 6.75
C GLY A 152 14.22 8.73 8.21
N LEU A 153 13.29 8.83 9.16
CA LEU A 153 13.54 8.55 10.57
C LEU A 153 13.05 7.16 10.95
N GLU A 154 13.91 6.33 11.56
CA GLU A 154 13.54 4.99 12.01
C GLU A 154 12.33 5.04 12.95
N ILE A 155 11.32 4.21 12.65
CA ILE A 155 10.15 4.01 13.49
C ILE A 155 10.11 2.58 14.03
N LYS A 156 9.46 2.40 15.19
CA LYS A 156 9.30 1.10 15.83
C LYS A 156 7.87 0.91 16.32
N VAL A 157 7.44 -0.33 16.33
CA VAL A 157 6.17 -0.69 16.94
C VAL A 157 6.17 -0.42 18.45
N SER A 158 4.99 -0.13 18.99
CA SER A 158 4.78 -0.01 20.43
C SER A 158 5.21 -1.28 21.17
N GLN A 159 5.73 -1.13 22.39
CA GLN A 159 6.07 -2.24 23.27
C GLN A 159 4.87 -2.74 24.10
N VAL A 160 3.68 -2.21 23.87
CA VAL A 160 2.46 -2.62 24.57
C VAL A 160 2.06 -4.02 24.10
N GLN A 161 2.04 -5.00 25.04
CA GLN A 161 1.73 -6.41 24.79
C GLN A 161 0.28 -6.74 25.09
N GLU A 162 -0.37 -6.01 25.99
CA GLU A 162 -1.71 -6.31 26.47
C GLU A 162 -2.77 -5.37 25.88
N LYS A 163 -3.87 -5.95 25.39
CA LYS A 163 -5.02 -5.18 24.91
C LYS A 163 -5.54 -4.18 25.92
N SER A 164 -5.59 -4.56 27.20
CA SER A 164 -6.04 -3.73 28.32
C SER A 164 -5.21 -2.46 28.54
N LEU A 165 -4.02 -2.37 27.95
CA LEU A 165 -3.13 -1.20 27.99
C LEU A 165 -3.06 -0.47 26.65
N ALA A 166 -3.59 -1.06 25.59
CA ALA A 166 -3.50 -0.57 24.23
C ALA A 166 -4.74 0.22 23.77
N THR A 167 -4.55 1.05 22.78
CA THR A 167 -5.66 1.68 22.03
C THR A 167 -5.78 1.00 20.68
N ILE A 168 -6.97 0.49 20.33
CA ILE A 168 -7.28 0.06 18.98
C ILE A 168 -7.84 1.24 18.18
N VAL A 169 -7.37 1.40 16.98
CA VAL A 169 -7.96 2.28 15.94
C VAL A 169 -8.58 1.39 14.90
N THR A 170 -9.83 1.63 14.54
CA THR A 170 -10.59 0.77 13.63
C THR A 170 -11.64 1.55 12.85
N GLY A 171 -12.22 0.91 11.85
CA GLY A 171 -13.37 1.37 11.08
C GLY A 171 -14.29 0.21 10.76
N LEU A 172 -15.42 0.49 10.15
CA LEU A 172 -16.36 -0.52 9.66
C LEU A 172 -16.17 -0.66 8.14
N PRO A 173 -15.83 -1.88 7.64
CA PRO A 173 -15.79 -2.16 6.21
C PRO A 173 -17.15 -1.92 5.54
N ALA A 174 -17.14 -1.60 4.26
CA ALA A 174 -18.36 -1.34 3.47
C ALA A 174 -19.37 -2.51 3.46
N LYS A 175 -18.86 -3.74 3.65
CA LYS A 175 -19.68 -4.97 3.73
C LYS A 175 -19.71 -5.53 5.15
N THR A 176 -19.82 -4.65 6.15
CA THR A 176 -19.94 -5.07 7.55
C THR A 176 -21.23 -5.86 7.76
N ASP A 177 -21.13 -6.99 8.45
CA ASP A 177 -22.28 -7.74 8.96
C ASP A 177 -22.84 -7.01 10.19
N PHE A 178 -24.02 -6.43 10.05
CA PHE A 178 -24.72 -5.71 11.12
C PHE A 178 -25.72 -6.60 11.87
N SER A 179 -25.63 -7.93 11.77
CA SER A 179 -26.44 -8.81 12.61
C SER A 179 -26.13 -8.63 14.10
N ASP A 180 -27.11 -8.86 14.94
CA ASP A 180 -26.95 -8.72 16.40
C ASP A 180 -25.78 -9.56 16.91
N THR A 181 -25.61 -10.77 16.38
CA THR A 181 -24.51 -11.67 16.76
C THR A 181 -23.14 -11.10 16.40
N ALA A 182 -22.98 -10.55 15.18
CA ALA A 182 -21.72 -9.96 14.75
C ALA A 182 -21.40 -8.70 15.55
N MET A 183 -22.40 -7.84 15.77
CA MET A 183 -22.25 -6.63 16.56
C MET A 183 -21.91 -6.91 18.02
N GLN A 184 -22.57 -7.90 18.64
CA GLN A 184 -22.27 -8.30 20.03
C GLN A 184 -20.83 -8.84 20.17
N LYS A 185 -20.38 -9.63 19.19
CA LYS A 185 -18.99 -10.12 19.16
C LYS A 185 -17.99 -8.96 19.07
N MET A 186 -18.24 -8.00 18.21
CA MET A 186 -17.40 -6.79 18.06
C MET A 186 -17.35 -5.95 19.34
N ILE A 187 -18.51 -5.72 19.97
CA ILE A 187 -18.61 -4.98 21.24
C ILE A 187 -17.81 -5.70 22.34
N ASN A 188 -17.94 -7.02 22.44
CA ASN A 188 -17.20 -7.83 23.41
C ASN A 188 -15.68 -7.75 23.19
N ASP A 189 -15.22 -7.76 21.92
CA ASP A 189 -13.80 -7.57 21.63
C ASP A 189 -13.34 -6.15 22.01
N PHE A 190 -14.12 -5.12 21.72
CA PHE A 190 -13.79 -3.74 22.06
C PHE A 190 -13.61 -3.52 23.56
N GLN A 191 -14.39 -4.21 24.40
CA GLN A 191 -14.28 -4.14 25.86
C GLN A 191 -12.93 -4.64 26.38
N SER A 192 -12.22 -5.46 25.60
CA SER A 192 -10.89 -5.96 25.98
C SER A 192 -9.78 -4.92 25.82
N TRP A 193 -10.03 -3.80 25.10
CA TRP A 193 -9.05 -2.76 24.83
C TRP A 193 -9.18 -1.59 25.82
N LYS A 194 -8.05 -0.97 26.18
CA LYS A 194 -8.06 0.23 27.03
C LYS A 194 -8.87 1.36 26.44
N LYS A 195 -8.76 1.57 25.12
CA LYS A 195 -9.50 2.57 24.35
C LYS A 195 -9.79 2.05 22.95
N VAL A 196 -10.91 2.48 22.41
CA VAL A 196 -11.28 2.29 21.00
C VAL A 196 -11.40 3.67 20.35
N ARG A 197 -10.87 3.81 19.14
CA ARG A 197 -11.04 4.96 18.25
C ARG A 197 -11.58 4.47 16.92
N MET A 198 -12.68 5.05 16.48
CA MET A 198 -13.24 4.81 15.16
C MET A 198 -12.95 6.04 14.29
N ILE A 199 -12.35 5.82 13.13
CA ILE A 199 -11.98 6.83 12.15
C ILE A 199 -12.43 6.40 10.77
#